data_68b19801a0b7aaa752814a8f0ff18ef5
#
_entry.id   68b19801a0b7aaa752814a8f0ff18ef5
#
_cell.length_a   1.000
_cell.length_b   1.000
_cell.length_c   1.000
_cell.angle_alpha   90.00
_cell.angle_beta   90.00
_cell.angle_gamma   90.00
#
_symmetry.space_group_name_H-M   'P 1'
#
loop_
_entity.id
_entity.type
_entity.pdbx_description
1 polymer ?
#
loop_
_entity_poly.entity_id
_entity_poly.type
_entity_poly.pdbx_seq_one_letter_code
_entity_poly.pdbx_strand_id
1 'polypeptide(L)'
;MASWLTQAESKRYIDSRTRSVYYEPGESELVLFTTPPTMADETGSDGAEVAVTRPGLSFAAATDGTAGLTGLAVTNAAVSIASMPVASTDVHGYGFADVVTHEVWFVNDSWVPTEAFAVGGTFHAAAGELSIFGAPTA
;
A
#
# COMPACT_ATOMS: atom_id res chain seq x y z
N MET A 1 10.63 -10.39 2.87
CA MET A 1 9.64 -9.29 2.98
C MET A 1 10.13 -8.12 2.14
N ALA A 2 9.32 -7.67 1.23
CA ALA A 2 9.70 -6.53 0.40
C ALA A 2 8.53 -5.57 0.21
N SER A 3 8.86 -4.30 0.23
CA SER A 3 7.93 -3.22 -0.08
C SER A 3 8.63 -2.24 -1.02
N TRP A 4 7.90 -1.75 -2.02
CA TRP A 4 8.46 -0.91 -3.07
C TRP A 4 7.48 0.14 -3.55
N LEU A 5 8.02 1.27 -4.01
CA LEU A 5 7.28 2.08 -4.96
C LEU A 5 7.15 1.30 -6.28
N THR A 6 6.01 1.43 -6.95
CA THR A 6 5.88 0.88 -8.30
C THR A 6 6.85 1.57 -9.26
N GLN A 7 7.14 0.92 -10.38
CA GLN A 7 8.03 1.50 -11.39
C GLN A 7 7.51 2.84 -11.91
N ALA A 8 6.20 2.95 -12.12
CA ALA A 8 5.58 4.20 -12.58
C ALA A 8 5.76 5.33 -11.56
N GLU A 9 5.55 5.06 -10.28
CA GLU A 9 5.73 6.05 -9.22
C GLU A 9 7.19 6.47 -9.07
N SER A 10 8.10 5.52 -9.06
CA SER A 10 9.55 5.79 -9.01
C SER A 10 9.98 6.68 -10.16
N LYS A 11 9.48 6.42 -11.37
CA LYS A 11 9.79 7.22 -12.54
C LYS A 11 9.26 8.64 -12.40
N ARG A 12 8.02 8.84 -11.95
CA ARG A 12 7.46 10.17 -11.72
C ARG A 12 8.27 10.96 -10.71
N TYR A 13 8.64 10.32 -9.62
CA TYR A 13 9.47 10.96 -8.59
C TYR A 13 10.83 11.39 -9.14
N ILE A 14 11.51 10.51 -9.87
CA ILE A 14 12.81 10.80 -10.47
C ILE A 14 12.69 11.92 -11.50
N ASP A 15 11.69 11.88 -12.39
CA ASP A 15 11.46 12.90 -13.39
C ASP A 15 11.17 14.27 -12.75
N SER A 16 10.42 14.30 -11.64
CA SER A 16 10.16 15.57 -10.95
C SER A 16 11.43 16.18 -10.37
N ARG A 17 12.36 15.36 -9.90
CA ARG A 17 13.64 15.83 -9.34
C ARG A 17 14.69 16.16 -10.39
N THR A 18 14.75 15.39 -11.47
CA THR A 18 15.84 15.52 -12.46
C THR A 18 15.46 16.37 -13.67
N ARG A 19 14.17 16.46 -13.99
CA ARG A 19 13.69 17.15 -15.18
C ARG A 19 12.73 18.29 -14.87
N SER A 20 12.48 18.58 -13.60
CA SER A 20 11.55 19.62 -13.15
C SER A 20 10.13 19.41 -13.68
N VAL A 21 9.72 18.17 -13.89
CA VAL A 21 8.35 17.84 -14.29
C VAL A 21 7.47 17.94 -13.05
N TYR A 22 6.41 18.74 -13.14
CA TYR A 22 5.47 18.88 -12.03
C TYR A 22 4.76 17.56 -11.74
N TYR A 23 4.71 17.21 -10.46
CA TYR A 23 4.00 16.02 -9.98
C TYR A 23 3.32 16.34 -8.66
N GLU A 24 2.00 16.25 -8.62
CA GLU A 24 1.20 16.41 -7.40
C GLU A 24 0.47 15.09 -7.13
N PRO A 25 0.94 14.30 -6.14
CA PRO A 25 0.24 13.09 -5.74
C PRO A 25 -1.09 13.43 -5.08
N GLY A 26 -2.11 12.61 -5.34
CA GLY A 26 -3.41 12.71 -4.68
C GLY A 26 -3.46 11.93 -3.37
N GLU A 27 -4.66 11.88 -2.79
CA GLU A 27 -4.93 11.01 -1.65
C GLU A 27 -4.84 9.53 -2.06
N SER A 28 -4.69 8.66 -1.07
CA SER A 28 -4.47 7.24 -1.31
C SER A 28 -5.64 6.37 -0.85
N GLU A 29 -5.77 5.22 -1.49
CA GLU A 29 -6.70 4.16 -1.15
C GLU A 29 -5.97 2.84 -0.99
N LEU A 30 -6.53 1.93 -0.17
CA LEU A 30 -5.95 0.62 0.10
C LEU A 30 -6.35 -0.39 -0.95
N VAL A 31 -5.37 -1.18 -1.39
CA VAL A 31 -5.55 -2.34 -2.27
C VAL A 31 -5.04 -3.57 -1.54
N LEU A 32 -5.83 -4.65 -1.54
CA LEU A 32 -5.41 -5.94 -0.98
C LEU A 32 -5.19 -6.95 -2.11
N PHE A 33 -4.20 -7.81 -1.94
CA PHE A 33 -3.81 -8.78 -2.96
C PHE A 33 -3.88 -10.21 -2.45
N THR A 34 -4.32 -11.13 -3.31
CA THR A 34 -4.33 -12.57 -3.01
C THR A 34 -3.07 -13.29 -3.44
N THR A 35 -2.23 -12.65 -4.24
CA THR A 35 -0.87 -13.10 -4.55
C THR A 35 0.09 -11.94 -4.32
N PRO A 36 1.38 -12.20 -4.02
CA PRO A 36 2.32 -11.11 -3.78
C PRO A 36 2.43 -10.19 -5.01
N PRO A 37 2.18 -8.87 -4.83
CA PRO A 37 2.35 -7.92 -5.92
C PRO A 37 3.82 -7.66 -6.22
N THR A 38 4.11 -7.07 -7.38
CA THR A 38 5.46 -6.69 -7.78
C THR A 38 5.55 -5.19 -8.09
N MET A 39 6.77 -4.70 -8.28
CA MET A 39 6.99 -3.29 -8.66
C MET A 39 6.36 -2.91 -10.00
N ALA A 40 6.05 -3.89 -10.85
CA ALA A 40 5.37 -3.67 -12.13
C ALA A 40 3.85 -3.56 -11.98
N ASP A 41 3.30 -3.79 -10.79
CA ASP A 41 1.87 -3.81 -10.55
C ASP A 41 1.30 -2.39 -10.41
N GLU A 42 0.93 -1.81 -11.52
CA GLU A 42 0.34 -0.47 -11.57
C GLU A 42 -1.18 -0.47 -11.50
N THR A 43 -1.80 -1.63 -11.70
CA THR A 43 -3.27 -1.74 -11.80
C THR A 43 -3.92 -2.60 -10.73
N GLY A 44 -3.14 -3.38 -10.00
CA GLY A 44 -3.65 -4.38 -9.05
C GLY A 44 -3.76 -5.77 -9.64
N SER A 45 -3.43 -5.97 -10.93
CA SER A 45 -3.63 -7.26 -11.60
C SER A 45 -2.55 -8.30 -11.30
N ASP A 46 -1.31 -7.88 -11.11
CA ASP A 46 -0.19 -8.81 -10.83
C ASP A 46 -0.39 -9.52 -9.49
N GLY A 47 -0.80 -8.77 -8.48
CA GLY A 47 -1.10 -9.32 -7.16
C GLY A 47 -2.48 -9.93 -7.01
N ALA A 48 -3.27 -9.95 -8.07
CA ALA A 48 -4.67 -10.39 -8.05
C ALA A 48 -5.46 -9.69 -6.95
N GLU A 49 -5.88 -8.46 -7.23
CA GLU A 49 -6.61 -7.62 -6.28
C GLU A 49 -7.89 -8.28 -5.78
N VAL A 50 -8.10 -8.19 -4.47
CA VAL A 50 -9.36 -8.60 -3.85
C VAL A 50 -10.49 -7.68 -4.33
N ALA A 51 -11.59 -8.28 -4.79
CA ALA A 51 -12.71 -7.55 -5.38
C ALA A 51 -13.59 -6.87 -4.33
N VAL A 52 -13.10 -5.78 -3.76
CA VAL A 52 -13.81 -4.93 -2.79
C VAL A 52 -13.64 -3.46 -3.17
N THR A 53 -14.52 -2.60 -2.67
CA THR A 53 -14.31 -1.16 -2.78
C THR A 53 -13.07 -0.78 -1.97
N ARG A 54 -12.13 -0.10 -2.59
CA ARG A 54 -10.89 0.33 -1.95
C ARG A 54 -11.18 1.42 -0.91
N PRO A 55 -10.88 1.19 0.38
CA PRO A 55 -11.09 2.23 1.39
C PRO A 55 -10.03 3.32 1.29
N GLY A 56 -10.43 4.56 1.58
CA GLY A 56 -9.51 5.68 1.65
C GLY A 56 -8.54 5.54 2.82
N LEU A 57 -7.33 6.05 2.65
CA LEU A 57 -6.28 6.03 3.66
C LEU A 57 -5.92 7.44 4.10
N SER A 58 -5.50 7.56 5.35
CA SER A 58 -4.94 8.78 5.92
C SER A 58 -3.64 8.43 6.63
N PHE A 59 -2.61 9.23 6.40
CA PHE A 59 -1.26 8.99 6.94
C PHE A 59 -0.85 10.10 7.90
N ALA A 60 -0.10 9.73 8.93
CA ALA A 60 0.65 10.69 9.74
C ALA A 60 1.81 11.28 8.91
N ALA A 61 2.33 12.42 9.33
CA ALA A 61 3.52 12.98 8.72
C ALA A 61 4.68 11.99 8.80
N ALA A 62 5.48 11.93 7.74
CA ALA A 62 6.66 11.07 7.72
C ALA A 62 7.66 11.51 8.81
N THR A 63 8.28 10.54 9.45
CA THR A 63 9.31 10.74 10.47
C THR A 63 10.62 10.11 10.01
N ASP A 64 11.71 10.45 10.71
CA ASP A 64 12.98 9.77 10.48
C ASP A 64 12.83 8.27 10.82
N GLY A 65 13.42 7.43 9.99
CA GLY A 65 13.41 5.99 10.22
C GLY A 65 14.22 5.60 11.43
N THR A 66 13.93 4.42 11.95
CA THR A 66 14.79 3.75 12.92
C THR A 66 15.94 3.03 12.19
N ALA A 67 16.86 2.44 12.94
CA ALA A 67 18.07 1.82 12.40
C ALA A 67 17.82 1.03 11.10
N GLY A 68 18.49 1.41 10.03
CA GLY A 68 18.38 0.77 8.72
C GLY A 68 17.27 1.29 7.82
N LEU A 69 16.47 2.26 8.27
CA LEU A 69 15.37 2.83 7.50
C LEU A 69 15.48 4.35 7.46
N THR A 70 15.10 4.94 6.35
CA THR A 70 15.03 6.40 6.19
C THR A 70 13.61 6.81 5.79
N GLY A 71 12.93 7.48 6.69
CA GLY A 71 11.56 7.91 6.48
C GLY A 71 10.55 6.80 6.68
N LEU A 72 9.62 7.05 7.55
CA LEU A 72 8.51 6.16 7.85
C LEU A 72 7.23 6.96 7.87
N ALA A 73 6.25 6.52 7.12
CA ALA A 73 4.88 7.01 7.23
C ALA A 73 3.98 5.85 7.63
N VAL A 74 3.05 6.12 8.53
CA VAL A 74 2.06 5.14 8.99
C VAL A 74 0.66 5.72 8.87
N THR A 75 -0.34 4.85 8.73
CA THR A 75 -1.74 5.28 8.78
C THR A 75 -2.05 5.86 10.15
N ASN A 76 -2.77 6.97 10.19
CA ASN A 76 -3.19 7.62 11.44
C ASN A 76 -4.64 7.33 11.83
N ALA A 77 -5.33 6.53 11.04
CA ALA A 77 -6.72 6.11 11.29
C ALA A 77 -6.89 4.64 10.96
N ALA A 78 -7.79 3.97 11.66
CA ALA A 78 -8.14 2.59 11.36
C ALA A 78 -8.87 2.47 10.01
N VAL A 79 -8.69 1.33 9.36
CA VAL A 79 -9.32 1.00 8.08
C VAL A 79 -10.08 -0.32 8.23
N SER A 80 -11.30 -0.38 7.73
CA SER A 80 -12.10 -1.60 7.78
C SER A 80 -12.81 -1.84 6.46
N ILE A 81 -12.93 -3.12 6.07
CA ILE A 81 -13.71 -3.57 4.93
C ILE A 81 -14.63 -4.69 5.39
N ALA A 82 -15.94 -4.45 5.32
CA ALA A 82 -16.94 -5.45 5.68
C ALA A 82 -17.12 -6.47 4.53
N SER A 83 -17.60 -7.65 4.88
CA SER A 83 -17.99 -8.69 3.90
C SER A 83 -16.88 -9.06 2.93
N MET A 84 -15.72 -9.40 3.44
CA MET A 84 -14.58 -9.81 2.62
C MET A 84 -14.89 -11.06 1.79
N PRO A 85 -14.60 -11.04 0.47
CA PRO A 85 -14.84 -12.20 -0.39
C PRO A 85 -13.81 -13.32 -0.22
N VAL A 86 -12.75 -13.09 0.53
CA VAL A 86 -11.68 -14.05 0.82
C VAL A 86 -11.40 -14.08 2.32
N ALA A 87 -10.81 -15.17 2.80
CA ALA A 87 -10.34 -15.26 4.18
C ALA A 87 -9.00 -14.53 4.36
N SER A 88 -8.65 -14.18 5.61
CA SER A 88 -7.39 -13.51 5.92
C SER A 88 -6.15 -14.29 5.50
N THR A 89 -6.23 -15.62 5.50
CA THR A 89 -5.14 -16.49 5.03
C THR A 89 -4.85 -16.38 3.54
N ASP A 90 -5.78 -15.82 2.77
CA ASP A 90 -5.63 -15.62 1.33
C ASP A 90 -5.15 -14.21 0.96
N VAL A 91 -4.92 -13.34 1.94
CA VAL A 91 -4.35 -12.01 1.70
C VAL A 91 -2.84 -12.07 1.87
N HIS A 92 -2.12 -11.88 0.78
CA HIS A 92 -0.66 -12.06 0.73
C HIS A 92 0.12 -10.78 0.43
N GLY A 93 -0.55 -9.67 0.40
CA GLY A 93 0.07 -8.37 0.21
C GLY A 93 -0.94 -7.25 0.19
N TYR A 94 -0.43 -6.03 0.21
CA TYR A 94 -1.26 -4.84 0.06
C TYR A 94 -0.55 -3.79 -0.77
N GLY A 95 -1.28 -2.80 -1.19
CA GLY A 95 -0.74 -1.65 -1.90
C GLY A 95 -1.53 -0.40 -1.60
N PHE A 96 -0.98 0.72 -2.04
CA PHE A 96 -1.65 2.01 -2.01
C PHE A 96 -1.82 2.51 -3.43
N ALA A 97 -3.01 3.00 -3.74
CA ALA A 97 -3.33 3.55 -5.05
C ALA A 97 -3.81 4.99 -4.92
N ASP A 98 -3.65 5.76 -5.98
CA ASP A 98 -4.17 7.12 -6.05
C ASP A 98 -5.69 7.08 -6.18
N VAL A 99 -6.39 7.87 -5.38
CA VAL A 99 -7.87 7.91 -5.35
C VAL A 99 -8.46 8.36 -6.68
N VAL A 100 -7.76 9.23 -7.42
CA VAL A 100 -8.28 9.79 -8.67
C VAL A 100 -7.96 8.91 -9.87
N THR A 101 -6.70 8.47 -10.01
CA THR A 101 -6.26 7.68 -11.15
C THR A 101 -6.44 6.18 -10.95
N HIS A 102 -6.60 5.74 -9.69
CA HIS A 102 -6.64 4.33 -9.26
C HIS A 102 -5.36 3.56 -9.57
N GLU A 103 -4.29 4.25 -9.90
CA GLU A 103 -3.00 3.65 -10.15
C GLU A 103 -2.28 3.31 -8.85
N VAL A 104 -1.79 2.07 -8.75
CA VAL A 104 -1.04 1.61 -7.58
C VAL A 104 0.35 2.23 -7.61
N TRP A 105 0.74 2.87 -6.50
CA TRP A 105 2.02 3.56 -6.40
C TRP A 105 2.98 2.93 -5.37
N PHE A 106 2.48 2.08 -4.49
CA PHE A 106 3.27 1.36 -3.49
C PHE A 106 2.73 -0.04 -3.33
N VAL A 107 3.61 -1.02 -3.15
CA VAL A 107 3.26 -2.42 -2.91
C VAL A 107 4.10 -3.02 -1.79
N ASN A 108 3.49 -3.92 -1.02
CA ASN A 108 4.16 -4.76 -0.03
C ASN A 108 3.75 -6.21 -0.30
N ASP A 109 4.72 -7.08 -0.50
CA ASP A 109 4.50 -8.44 -0.98
C ASP A 109 4.32 -9.50 0.11
N SER A 110 4.32 -9.13 1.37
CA SER A 110 4.38 -10.12 2.46
C SER A 110 3.54 -9.79 3.68
N TRP A 111 2.73 -8.74 3.62
CA TRP A 111 1.88 -8.40 4.75
C TRP A 111 0.73 -9.40 4.89
N VAL A 112 0.48 -9.82 6.13
CA VAL A 112 -0.66 -10.65 6.50
C VAL A 112 -1.42 -9.88 7.59
N PRO A 113 -2.76 -9.75 7.48
CA PRO A 113 -3.55 -9.09 8.51
C PRO A 113 -3.32 -9.73 9.88
N THR A 114 -3.14 -8.90 10.90
CA THR A 114 -2.96 -9.39 12.28
C THR A 114 -4.24 -9.95 12.86
N GLU A 115 -5.38 -9.43 12.44
CA GLU A 115 -6.69 -9.94 12.84
C GLU A 115 -7.23 -10.92 11.81
N ALA A 116 -7.47 -12.16 12.26
CA ALA A 116 -8.00 -13.19 11.39
C ALA A 116 -9.48 -12.94 11.07
N PHE A 117 -9.88 -13.21 9.84
CA PHE A 117 -11.27 -13.20 9.42
C PHE A 117 -11.54 -14.32 8.42
N ALA A 118 -12.77 -14.82 8.42
CA ALA A 118 -13.25 -15.78 7.42
C ALA A 118 -13.87 -15.05 6.24
N VAL A 119 -14.18 -15.79 5.17
CA VAL A 119 -15.01 -15.28 4.06
C VAL A 119 -16.31 -14.70 4.61
N GLY A 120 -16.65 -13.50 4.18
CA GLY A 120 -17.81 -12.75 4.71
C GLY A 120 -17.53 -11.94 5.98
N GLY A 121 -16.36 -12.13 6.59
CA GLY A 121 -15.94 -11.39 7.76
C GLY A 121 -15.42 -9.99 7.44
N THR A 122 -14.92 -9.30 8.46
CA THR A 122 -14.44 -7.92 8.35
C THR A 122 -12.92 -7.89 8.40
N PHE A 123 -12.30 -7.30 7.36
CA PHE A 123 -10.92 -6.88 7.41
C PHE A 123 -10.80 -5.65 8.30
N HIS A 124 -9.80 -5.62 9.16
CA HIS A 124 -9.51 -4.48 10.00
C HIS A 124 -8.00 -4.26 10.12
N ALA A 125 -7.56 -3.03 9.86
CA ALA A 125 -6.22 -2.56 10.14
C ALA A 125 -6.30 -1.38 11.09
N ALA A 126 -5.65 -1.49 12.25
CA ALA A 126 -5.60 -0.41 13.24
C ALA A 126 -4.75 0.77 12.74
N ALA A 127 -4.92 1.93 13.35
CA ALA A 127 -4.03 3.06 13.12
C ALA A 127 -2.58 2.64 13.39
N GLY A 128 -1.66 3.00 12.49
CA GLY A 128 -0.25 2.64 12.59
C GLY A 128 0.12 1.26 12.04
N GLU A 129 -0.84 0.45 11.64
CA GLU A 129 -0.59 -0.92 11.18
C GLU A 129 -0.13 -0.99 9.73
N LEU A 130 -0.60 -0.09 8.88
CA LEU A 130 -0.14 0.03 7.50
C LEU A 130 0.94 1.09 7.41
N SER A 131 2.06 0.76 6.79
CA SER A 131 3.24 1.63 6.79
C SER A 131 3.94 1.68 5.45
N ILE A 132 4.63 2.78 5.23
CA ILE A 132 5.56 2.98 4.12
C ILE A 132 6.92 3.23 4.73
N PHE A 133 7.92 2.52 4.23
CA PHE A 133 9.30 2.79 4.58
C PHE A 133 9.96 3.57 3.43
N GLY A 134 10.84 4.50 3.78
CA GLY A 134 11.82 5.01 2.84
C GLY A 134 12.78 3.89 2.44
N ALA A 135 13.77 4.20 1.61
CA ALA A 135 14.73 3.19 1.18
C ALA A 135 15.37 2.52 2.39
N PRO A 136 15.31 1.19 2.52
CA PRO A 136 16.04 0.51 3.59
C PRO A 136 17.53 0.67 3.37
N THR A 137 18.27 0.86 4.44
CA THR A 137 19.73 0.77 4.41
C THR A 137 20.12 -0.68 4.67
N ALA A 138 21.05 -1.16 3.92
CA ALA A 138 21.51 -2.54 4.03
C ALA A 138 22.01 -2.91 5.43
#